data_882ba2ae8c7c98eab17af1ab5b928e74
#
_entry.id   882ba2ae8c7c98eab17af1ab5b928e74
#
_cell.length_a   1.000
_cell.length_b   1.000
_cell.length_c   1.000
_cell.angle_alpha   90.00
_cell.angle_beta   90.00
_cell.angle_gamma   90.00
#
_symmetry.space_group_name_H-M   'P 1'
#
loop_
_entity.id
_entity.type
_entity.pdbx_description
1 polymer ?
#
loop_
_entity_poly.entity_id
_entity_poly.type
_entity_poly.pdbx_seq_one_letter_code
_entity_poly.pdbx_strand_id
1 'polypeptide(L)'
;MDIVAIVLSLFLLVTFAYRGFSVILFAPIFALFAASFSGLPILPGYTELFMAKAVTYIKSFFPVFLLGAVFGKVMEETGMARSIAMETIKLIGKDKAVFAVVFACMILCYGGISMFVCAFAVYPFAAALFREADIPKRLIPACFVAGVFTATMDCYPGSPQIQNIIPTIYLGTTTFAAPILGLICGTLLIILCFIYLEFRRKQMARSGEGYGNHTLNETVIDPEASLPSRRPSG
;
A
#
# COMPACT_ATOMS: atom_id res chain seq x y z
N MET A 1 12.42 -30.62 13.34
CA MET A 1 12.97 -30.34 11.99
C MET A 1 12.03 -29.50 11.15
N ASP A 2 10.74 -29.59 11.39
CA ASP A 2 9.72 -28.91 10.57
C ASP A 2 9.78 -27.37 10.59
N ILE A 3 10.03 -26.77 11.76
CA ILE A 3 10.13 -25.31 11.87
C ILE A 3 11.31 -24.76 11.07
N VAL A 4 12.45 -25.45 11.08
CA VAL A 4 13.64 -25.04 10.33
C VAL A 4 13.38 -25.11 8.82
N ALA A 5 12.71 -26.15 8.34
CA ALA A 5 12.32 -26.29 6.94
C ALA A 5 11.34 -25.19 6.50
N ILE A 6 10.36 -24.85 7.35
CA ILE A 6 9.41 -23.76 7.08
C ILE A 6 10.15 -22.42 7.00
N VAL A 7 10.99 -22.09 7.99
CA VAL A 7 11.76 -20.84 8.00
C VAL A 7 12.70 -20.76 6.79
N LEU A 8 13.38 -21.86 6.44
CA LEU A 8 14.25 -21.92 5.26
C LEU A 8 13.46 -21.71 3.97
N SER A 9 12.30 -22.33 3.84
CA SER A 9 11.41 -22.19 2.67
C SER A 9 10.94 -20.73 2.50
N LEU A 10 10.54 -20.08 3.59
CA LEU A 10 10.16 -18.66 3.57
C LEU A 10 11.35 -17.78 3.22
N PHE A 11 12.52 -18.04 3.78
CA PHE A 11 13.74 -17.29 3.46
C PHE A 11 14.11 -17.42 1.98
N LEU A 12 14.04 -18.62 1.42
CA LEU A 12 14.28 -18.87 -0.01
C LEU A 12 13.24 -18.14 -0.86
N LEU A 13 11.94 -18.21 -0.52
CA LEU A 13 10.89 -17.51 -1.23
C LEU A 13 11.14 -16.01 -1.28
N VAL A 14 11.47 -15.40 -0.14
CA VAL A 14 11.79 -13.97 -0.05
C VAL A 14 13.03 -13.65 -0.91
N THR A 15 14.09 -14.46 -0.83
CA THR A 15 15.32 -14.25 -1.60
C THR A 15 15.07 -14.31 -3.11
N PHE A 16 14.25 -15.26 -3.58
CA PHE A 16 13.88 -15.36 -4.99
C PHE A 16 12.98 -14.22 -5.44
N ALA A 17 12.05 -13.79 -4.59
CA ALA A 17 11.21 -12.61 -4.87
C ALA A 17 12.06 -11.35 -5.05
N TYR A 18 13.06 -11.12 -4.19
CA TYR A 18 13.99 -10.00 -4.34
C TYR A 18 14.89 -10.08 -5.58
N ARG A 19 15.12 -11.28 -6.10
CA ARG A 19 15.82 -11.48 -7.38
C ARG A 19 14.93 -11.30 -8.61
N GLY A 20 13.66 -10.92 -8.43
CA GLY A 20 12.72 -10.65 -9.51
C GLY A 20 11.99 -11.90 -10.06
N PHE A 21 12.09 -13.05 -9.39
CA PHE A 21 11.33 -14.23 -9.77
C PHE A 21 9.86 -14.13 -9.35
N SER A 22 8.97 -14.74 -10.13
CA SER A 22 7.54 -14.73 -9.85
C SER A 22 7.22 -15.50 -8.56
N VAL A 23 6.68 -14.80 -7.56
CA VAL A 23 6.23 -15.40 -6.30
C VAL A 23 5.16 -16.47 -6.52
N ILE A 24 4.26 -16.25 -7.50
CA ILE A 24 3.19 -17.20 -7.83
C ILE A 24 3.75 -18.56 -8.27
N LEU A 25 4.86 -18.55 -9.01
CA LEU A 25 5.51 -19.78 -9.48
C LEU A 25 6.30 -20.46 -8.35
N PHE A 26 7.05 -19.68 -7.57
CA PHE A 26 7.97 -20.23 -6.57
C PHE A 26 7.32 -20.54 -5.22
N ALA A 27 6.18 -19.93 -4.86
CA ALA A 27 5.48 -20.24 -3.62
C ALA A 27 5.05 -21.73 -3.51
N PRO A 28 4.43 -22.35 -4.55
CA PRO A 28 4.14 -23.78 -4.52
C PRO A 28 5.40 -24.64 -4.38
N ILE A 29 6.48 -24.29 -5.09
CA ILE A 29 7.75 -25.04 -5.07
C ILE A 29 8.34 -25.04 -3.66
N PHE A 30 8.43 -23.88 -3.00
CA PHE A 30 8.97 -23.81 -1.65
C PHE A 30 8.02 -24.39 -0.59
N ALA A 31 6.70 -24.36 -0.82
CA ALA A 31 5.75 -25.08 0.03
C ALA A 31 5.96 -26.58 -0.04
N LEU A 32 6.16 -27.15 -1.23
CA LEU A 32 6.48 -28.57 -1.42
C LEU A 32 7.86 -28.93 -0.86
N PHE A 33 8.83 -28.04 -0.97
CA PHE A 33 10.13 -28.21 -0.32
C PHE A 33 9.97 -28.35 1.20
N ALA A 34 9.20 -27.46 1.86
CA ALA A 34 8.91 -27.60 3.29
C ALA A 34 8.18 -28.91 3.62
N ALA A 35 7.18 -29.28 2.81
CA ALA A 35 6.40 -30.51 3.01
C ALA A 35 7.26 -31.78 2.92
N SER A 36 8.25 -31.81 2.01
CA SER A 36 9.15 -32.96 1.84
C SER A 36 10.02 -33.21 3.07
N PHE A 37 10.43 -32.16 3.79
CA PHE A 37 11.16 -32.32 5.06
C PHE A 37 10.28 -32.77 6.24
N SER A 38 8.98 -32.57 6.12
CA SER A 38 7.99 -33.06 7.12
C SER A 38 7.51 -34.49 6.83
N GLY A 39 8.13 -35.17 5.86
CA GLY A 39 7.78 -36.55 5.50
C GLY A 39 6.46 -36.70 4.74
N LEU A 40 5.89 -35.61 4.26
CA LEU A 40 4.68 -35.64 3.44
C LEU A 40 5.00 -36.07 2.01
N PRO A 41 4.21 -36.96 1.40
CA PRO A 41 4.39 -37.32 -0.01
C PRO A 41 4.14 -36.10 -0.90
N ILE A 42 5.05 -35.83 -1.83
CA ILE A 42 5.06 -34.59 -2.63
C ILE A 42 3.77 -34.43 -3.45
N LEU A 43 3.36 -35.46 -4.17
CA LEU A 43 2.22 -35.40 -5.07
C LEU A 43 0.89 -35.21 -4.33
N PRO A 44 0.52 -36.00 -3.32
CA PRO A 44 -0.65 -35.72 -2.48
C PRO A 44 -0.54 -34.39 -1.71
N GLY A 45 0.67 -34.04 -1.26
CA GLY A 45 0.92 -32.75 -0.63
C GLY A 45 0.55 -31.56 -1.54
N TYR A 46 0.83 -31.66 -2.84
CA TYR A 46 0.44 -30.66 -3.80
C TYR A 46 -1.06 -30.71 -4.13
N THR A 47 -1.57 -31.87 -4.54
CA THR A 47 -2.94 -31.99 -5.09
C THR A 47 -4.02 -31.89 -4.02
N GLU A 48 -3.81 -32.48 -2.86
CA GLU A 48 -4.83 -32.58 -1.82
C GLU A 48 -4.67 -31.52 -0.74
N LEU A 49 -3.43 -31.23 -0.31
CA LEU A 49 -3.22 -30.27 0.75
C LEU A 49 -3.08 -28.82 0.21
N PHE A 50 -2.10 -28.58 -0.66
CA PHE A 50 -1.83 -27.22 -1.16
C PHE A 50 -3.00 -26.69 -2.00
N MET A 51 -3.46 -27.44 -3.00
CA MET A 51 -4.55 -27.01 -3.88
C MET A 51 -5.87 -26.85 -3.12
N ALA A 52 -6.19 -27.73 -2.20
CA ALA A 52 -7.41 -27.60 -1.39
C ALA A 52 -7.38 -26.32 -0.54
N LYS A 53 -6.24 -25.99 0.08
CA LYS A 53 -6.07 -24.76 0.86
C LYS A 53 -6.09 -23.52 -0.03
N ALA A 54 -5.44 -23.55 -1.20
CA ALA A 54 -5.44 -22.47 -2.18
C ALA A 54 -6.86 -22.17 -2.67
N VAL A 55 -7.64 -23.19 -3.03
CA VAL A 55 -9.04 -23.03 -3.45
C VAL A 55 -9.90 -22.45 -2.32
N THR A 56 -9.72 -22.93 -1.10
CA THR A 56 -10.44 -22.40 0.08
C THR A 56 -10.13 -20.92 0.29
N TYR A 57 -8.86 -20.53 0.17
CA TYR A 57 -8.43 -19.13 0.26
C TYR A 57 -9.07 -18.27 -0.84
N ILE A 58 -8.99 -18.72 -2.09
CA ILE A 58 -9.59 -18.00 -3.23
C ILE A 58 -11.10 -17.85 -3.01
N LYS A 59 -11.81 -18.94 -2.66
CA LYS A 59 -13.25 -18.91 -2.41
C LYS A 59 -13.64 -17.89 -1.34
N SER A 60 -12.86 -17.80 -0.26
CA SER A 60 -13.14 -16.91 0.86
C SER A 60 -12.89 -15.43 0.53
N PHE A 61 -11.87 -15.15 -0.24
CA PHE A 61 -11.40 -13.76 -0.45
C PHE A 61 -11.64 -13.20 -1.86
N PHE A 62 -11.96 -14.04 -2.84
CA PHE A 62 -12.20 -13.60 -4.22
C PHE A 62 -13.23 -12.48 -4.35
N PRO A 63 -14.40 -12.51 -3.67
CA PRO A 63 -15.37 -11.43 -3.76
C PRO A 63 -14.78 -10.09 -3.28
N VAL A 64 -13.99 -10.10 -2.20
CA VAL A 64 -13.36 -8.89 -1.66
C VAL A 64 -12.30 -8.36 -2.64
N PHE A 65 -11.48 -9.24 -3.21
CA PHE A 65 -10.47 -8.84 -4.19
C PHE A 65 -11.10 -8.28 -5.46
N LEU A 66 -12.13 -8.96 -5.98
CA LEU A 66 -12.82 -8.52 -7.19
C LEU A 66 -13.49 -7.16 -6.98
N LEU A 67 -14.28 -7.02 -5.92
CA LEU A 67 -14.98 -5.76 -5.65
C LEU A 67 -14.00 -4.62 -5.34
N GLY A 68 -12.93 -4.90 -4.61
CA GLY A 68 -11.86 -3.93 -4.35
C GLY A 68 -11.16 -3.48 -5.65
N ALA A 69 -10.87 -4.41 -6.55
CA ALA A 69 -10.26 -4.09 -7.84
C ALA A 69 -11.21 -3.26 -8.74
N VAL A 70 -12.49 -3.64 -8.80
CA VAL A 70 -13.51 -2.87 -9.54
C VAL A 70 -13.67 -1.47 -8.96
N PHE A 71 -13.78 -1.35 -7.63
CA PHE A 71 -13.88 -0.06 -6.95
C PHE A 71 -12.64 0.82 -7.23
N GLY A 72 -11.44 0.24 -7.09
CA GLY A 72 -10.20 0.95 -7.41
C GLY A 72 -10.16 1.44 -8.85
N LYS A 73 -10.58 0.61 -9.81
CA LYS A 73 -10.64 0.98 -11.23
C LYS A 73 -11.65 2.08 -11.51
N VAL A 74 -12.84 2.01 -10.92
CA VAL A 74 -13.85 3.09 -11.04
C VAL A 74 -13.31 4.40 -10.47
N MET A 75 -12.68 4.38 -9.30
CA MET A 75 -12.09 5.57 -8.66
C MET A 75 -10.96 6.18 -9.50
N GLU A 76 -10.19 5.35 -10.20
CA GLU A 76 -9.13 5.78 -11.11
C GLU A 76 -9.70 6.41 -12.39
N GLU A 77 -10.60 5.70 -13.10
CA GLU A 77 -11.14 6.14 -14.39
C GLU A 77 -12.07 7.35 -14.28
N THR A 78 -12.83 7.45 -13.20
CA THR A 78 -13.66 8.65 -12.92
C THR A 78 -12.86 9.86 -12.47
N GLY A 79 -11.57 9.69 -12.13
CA GLY A 79 -10.73 10.75 -11.58
C GLY A 79 -11.07 11.12 -10.13
N MET A 80 -11.99 10.41 -9.46
CA MET A 80 -12.39 10.71 -8.08
C MET A 80 -11.22 10.59 -7.11
N ALA A 81 -10.39 9.55 -7.24
CA ALA A 81 -9.20 9.39 -6.40
C ALA A 81 -8.25 10.60 -6.53
N ARG A 82 -8.07 11.09 -7.75
CA ARG A 82 -7.25 12.28 -8.03
C ARG A 82 -7.86 13.54 -7.43
N SER A 83 -9.17 13.71 -7.55
CA SER A 83 -9.89 14.87 -6.98
C SER A 83 -9.79 14.92 -5.46
N ILE A 84 -9.95 13.77 -4.79
CA ILE A 84 -9.79 13.65 -3.33
C ILE A 84 -8.36 14.01 -2.92
N ALA A 85 -7.36 13.48 -3.62
CA ALA A 85 -5.96 13.79 -3.34
C ALA A 85 -5.66 15.28 -3.49
N MET A 86 -6.12 15.90 -4.58
CA MET A 86 -5.92 17.32 -4.87
C MET A 86 -6.58 18.21 -3.82
N GLU A 87 -7.84 17.96 -3.45
CA GLU A 87 -8.55 18.75 -2.45
C GLU A 87 -7.91 18.59 -1.05
N THR A 88 -7.48 17.39 -0.70
CA THR A 88 -6.76 17.14 0.56
C THR A 88 -5.46 17.95 0.63
N ILE A 89 -4.68 17.94 -0.45
CA ILE A 89 -3.41 18.68 -0.53
C ILE A 89 -3.65 20.19 -0.49
N LYS A 90 -4.66 20.70 -1.21
CA LYS A 90 -5.03 22.12 -1.17
C LYS A 90 -5.44 22.58 0.23
N LEU A 91 -6.21 21.75 0.93
CA LEU A 91 -6.71 22.07 2.28
C LEU A 91 -5.58 22.21 3.31
N ILE A 92 -4.55 21.34 3.20
CA ILE A 92 -3.43 21.31 4.15
C ILE A 92 -2.41 22.42 3.84
N GLY A 93 -2.24 22.73 2.54
CA GLY A 93 -1.34 23.76 2.07
C GLY A 93 0.11 23.30 1.87
N LYS A 94 0.90 24.17 1.23
CA LYS A 94 2.25 23.89 0.74
C LYS A 94 3.31 23.79 1.84
N ASP A 95 3.13 24.55 2.91
CA ASP A 95 4.09 24.59 4.03
C ASP A 95 4.24 23.25 4.75
N LYS A 96 3.22 22.39 4.60
CA LYS A 96 3.16 21.05 5.19
C LYS A 96 3.11 19.95 4.13
N ALA A 97 3.93 20.09 3.08
CA ALA A 97 3.91 19.20 1.91
C ALA A 97 4.01 17.71 2.27
N VAL A 98 4.92 17.32 3.16
CA VAL A 98 5.08 15.93 3.62
C VAL A 98 3.78 15.45 4.28
N PHE A 99 3.21 16.26 5.16
CA PHE A 99 1.97 15.93 5.86
C PHE A 99 0.80 15.80 4.88
N ALA A 100 0.69 16.72 3.91
CA ALA A 100 -0.38 16.72 2.91
C ALA A 100 -0.38 15.45 2.06
N VAL A 101 0.79 15.01 1.61
CA VAL A 101 0.94 13.79 0.80
C VAL A 101 0.62 12.54 1.62
N VAL A 102 1.16 12.41 2.83
CA VAL A 102 0.87 11.27 3.73
C VAL A 102 -0.62 11.20 4.03
N PHE A 103 -1.24 12.33 4.38
CA PHE A 103 -2.65 12.38 4.77
C PHE A 103 -3.59 12.09 3.59
N ALA A 104 -3.26 12.56 2.37
CA ALA A 104 -4.00 12.20 1.16
C ALA A 104 -3.95 10.68 0.92
N CYS A 105 -2.78 10.07 1.06
CA CYS A 105 -2.62 8.62 0.96
C CYS A 105 -3.42 7.87 2.04
N MET A 106 -3.44 8.37 3.28
CA MET A 106 -4.22 7.78 4.37
C MET A 106 -5.72 7.78 4.06
N ILE A 107 -6.28 8.92 3.61
CA ILE A 107 -7.70 9.03 3.27
C ILE A 107 -8.07 8.03 2.16
N LEU A 108 -7.30 7.99 1.09
CA LEU A 108 -7.58 7.11 -0.04
C LEU A 108 -7.46 5.63 0.36
N CYS A 109 -6.41 5.27 1.09
CA CYS A 109 -6.19 3.90 1.54
C CYS A 109 -7.28 3.44 2.52
N TYR A 110 -7.62 4.26 3.51
CA TYR A 110 -8.70 3.96 4.45
C TYR A 110 -10.06 3.90 3.77
N GLY A 111 -10.26 4.67 2.70
CA GLY A 111 -11.42 4.60 1.82
C GLY A 111 -11.50 3.33 0.96
N GLY A 112 -10.56 2.39 1.08
CA GLY A 112 -10.56 1.11 0.36
C GLY A 112 -9.85 1.15 -1.00
N ILE A 113 -9.21 2.25 -1.36
CA ILE A 113 -8.47 2.36 -2.61
C ILE A 113 -7.15 1.60 -2.49
N SER A 114 -6.84 0.77 -3.50
CA SER A 114 -5.60 0.01 -3.51
C SER A 114 -4.38 0.93 -3.53
N MET A 115 -3.28 0.46 -2.96
CA MET A 115 -2.03 1.20 -2.89
C MET A 115 -1.52 1.66 -4.27
N PHE A 116 -1.68 0.82 -5.30
CA PHE A 116 -1.24 1.17 -6.66
C PHE A 116 -2.04 2.34 -7.22
N VAL A 117 -3.38 2.30 -7.10
CA VAL A 117 -4.25 3.39 -7.53
C VAL A 117 -3.96 4.65 -6.71
N CYS A 118 -3.74 4.52 -5.41
CA CYS A 118 -3.34 5.62 -4.54
C CYS A 118 -2.02 6.26 -5.01
N ALA A 119 -1.01 5.45 -5.34
CA ALA A 119 0.27 5.96 -5.83
C ALA A 119 0.09 6.75 -7.14
N PHE A 120 -0.64 6.22 -8.11
CA PHE A 120 -0.90 6.92 -9.38
C PHE A 120 -1.74 8.19 -9.21
N ALA A 121 -2.71 8.18 -8.29
CA ALA A 121 -3.56 9.34 -8.05
C ALA A 121 -2.83 10.48 -7.32
N VAL A 122 -1.99 10.16 -6.34
CA VAL A 122 -1.33 11.15 -5.47
C VAL A 122 0.03 11.62 -6.04
N TYR A 123 0.76 10.75 -6.76
CA TYR A 123 2.12 11.04 -7.22
C TYR A 123 2.26 12.36 -7.99
N PRO A 124 1.40 12.69 -8.99
CA PRO A 124 1.54 13.94 -9.75
C PRO A 124 1.48 15.18 -8.85
N PHE A 125 0.56 15.16 -7.88
CA PHE A 125 0.40 16.27 -6.92
C PHE A 125 1.54 16.30 -5.90
N ALA A 126 2.00 15.14 -5.44
CA ALA A 126 3.15 15.04 -4.54
C ALA A 126 4.42 15.59 -5.20
N ALA A 127 4.66 15.24 -6.47
CA ALA A 127 5.80 15.73 -7.23
C ALA A 127 5.75 17.26 -7.42
N ALA A 128 4.59 17.80 -7.81
CA ALA A 128 4.39 19.23 -7.97
C ALA A 128 4.61 19.99 -6.64
N LEU A 129 4.02 19.48 -5.55
CA LEU A 129 4.10 20.09 -4.23
C LEU A 129 5.53 20.04 -3.66
N PHE A 130 6.24 18.92 -3.85
CA PHE A 130 7.62 18.79 -3.40
C PHE A 130 8.58 19.65 -4.20
N ARG A 131 8.34 19.83 -5.51
CA ARG A 131 9.09 20.75 -6.35
C ARG A 131 8.91 22.19 -5.88
N GLU A 132 7.68 22.61 -5.59
CA GLU A 132 7.39 23.95 -5.13
C GLU A 132 7.98 24.25 -3.74
N ALA A 133 7.99 23.24 -2.86
CA ALA A 133 8.57 23.34 -1.51
C ALA A 133 10.07 23.02 -1.46
N ASP A 134 10.72 22.78 -2.60
CA ASP A 134 12.13 22.36 -2.72
C ASP A 134 12.49 21.17 -1.81
N ILE A 135 11.60 20.17 -1.73
CA ILE A 135 11.81 18.95 -0.96
C ILE A 135 12.35 17.85 -1.87
N PRO A 136 13.37 17.09 -1.46
CA PRO A 136 13.94 16.03 -2.28
C PRO A 136 12.90 15.02 -2.75
N LYS A 137 12.81 14.80 -4.07
CA LYS A 137 11.85 13.87 -4.70
C LYS A 137 11.92 12.46 -4.13
N ARG A 138 13.09 11.99 -3.73
CA ARG A 138 13.30 10.67 -3.13
C ARG A 138 12.55 10.44 -1.81
N LEU A 139 11.99 11.48 -1.19
CA LEU A 139 11.19 11.35 0.01
C LEU A 139 9.72 10.98 -0.31
N ILE A 140 9.26 11.15 -1.56
CA ILE A 140 7.88 10.82 -1.98
C ILE A 140 7.54 9.35 -1.70
N PRO A 141 8.35 8.35 -2.08
CA PRO A 141 8.04 6.95 -1.78
C PRO A 141 7.89 6.68 -0.27
N ALA A 142 8.71 7.34 0.55
CA ALA A 142 8.60 7.20 2.01
C ALA A 142 7.28 7.78 2.56
N CYS A 143 6.78 8.87 1.97
CA CYS A 143 5.47 9.43 2.31
C CYS A 143 4.33 8.47 1.92
N PHE A 144 4.42 7.81 0.74
CA PHE A 144 3.46 6.79 0.35
C PHE A 144 3.45 5.61 1.32
N VAL A 145 4.63 5.09 1.65
CA VAL A 145 4.75 3.99 2.62
C VAL A 145 4.12 4.39 3.95
N ALA A 146 4.44 5.57 4.46
CA ALA A 146 3.87 6.06 5.71
C ALA A 146 2.34 6.24 5.66
N GLY A 147 1.78 6.67 4.54
CA GLY A 147 0.33 6.89 4.40
C GLY A 147 -0.48 5.62 4.13
N VAL A 148 0.09 4.70 3.36
CA VAL A 148 -0.64 3.52 2.88
C VAL A 148 -0.36 2.27 3.73
N PHE A 149 0.93 1.97 4.00
CA PHE A 149 1.36 0.69 4.60
C PHE A 149 1.42 0.68 6.13
N THR A 150 0.99 1.74 6.78
CA THR A 150 1.03 1.83 8.23
C THR A 150 -0.37 1.67 8.82
N ALA A 151 -0.76 2.58 9.70
CA ALA A 151 -1.98 2.51 10.48
C ALA A 151 -3.26 2.31 9.67
N THR A 152 -3.33 2.81 8.44
CA THR A 152 -4.54 2.73 7.60
C THR A 152 -4.78 1.33 7.03
N MET A 153 -3.74 0.52 6.91
CA MET A 153 -3.84 -0.81 6.31
C MET A 153 -4.22 -1.88 7.35
N ASP A 154 -3.66 -1.83 8.54
CA ASP A 154 -3.73 -2.92 9.52
C ASP A 154 -4.08 -2.49 10.96
N CYS A 155 -3.91 -1.22 11.34
CA CYS A 155 -4.13 -0.79 12.71
C CYS A 155 -5.51 -0.15 12.93
N TYR A 156 -5.96 0.70 12.01
CA TYR A 156 -7.21 1.42 12.21
C TYR A 156 -8.43 0.49 12.07
N PRO A 157 -9.36 0.53 13.05
CA PRO A 157 -10.54 -0.33 13.04
C PRO A 157 -11.43 -0.03 11.83
N GLY A 158 -11.98 -1.07 11.24
CA GLY A 158 -12.86 -0.96 10.08
C GLY A 158 -12.14 -0.74 8.74
N SER A 159 -10.81 -0.73 8.70
CA SER A 159 -10.09 -0.64 7.43
C SER A 159 -10.50 -1.78 6.49
N PRO A 160 -10.93 -1.49 5.26
CA PRO A 160 -11.34 -2.51 4.29
C PRO A 160 -10.15 -3.16 3.57
N GLN A 161 -8.95 -2.93 4.04
CA GLN A 161 -7.74 -3.51 3.47
C GLN A 161 -7.60 -4.99 3.81
N ILE A 162 -6.97 -5.74 2.92
CA ILE A 162 -6.84 -7.20 3.00
C ILE A 162 -6.15 -7.64 4.31
N GLN A 163 -5.17 -6.88 4.76
CA GLN A 163 -4.40 -7.15 5.97
C GLN A 163 -5.27 -7.12 7.23
N ASN A 164 -6.33 -6.31 7.22
CA ASN A 164 -7.30 -6.25 8.30
C ASN A 164 -8.44 -7.28 8.15
N ILE A 165 -8.76 -7.69 6.92
CA ILE A 165 -9.86 -8.62 6.63
C ILE A 165 -9.43 -10.08 6.80
N ILE A 166 -8.26 -10.48 6.30
CA ILE A 166 -7.81 -11.88 6.32
C ILE A 166 -7.77 -12.47 7.74
N PRO A 167 -7.23 -11.80 8.76
CA PRO A 167 -7.18 -12.36 10.11
C PRO A 167 -8.56 -12.66 10.71
N THR A 168 -9.61 -11.94 10.30
CA THR A 168 -10.95 -12.10 10.89
C THR A 168 -11.49 -13.51 10.77
N ILE A 169 -11.26 -14.18 9.63
CA ILE A 169 -11.73 -15.55 9.38
C ILE A 169 -11.00 -16.55 10.27
N TYR A 170 -9.69 -16.37 10.46
CA TYR A 170 -8.86 -17.31 11.23
C TYR A 170 -8.97 -17.11 12.73
N LEU A 171 -9.19 -15.86 13.16
CA LEU A 171 -9.26 -15.51 14.59
C LEU A 171 -10.70 -15.40 15.11
N GLY A 172 -11.71 -15.58 14.25
CA GLY A 172 -13.12 -15.43 14.62
C GLY A 172 -13.47 -14.02 15.10
N THR A 173 -12.80 -13.01 14.58
CA THR A 173 -12.97 -11.60 14.97
C THR A 173 -13.65 -10.79 13.85
N THR A 174 -13.72 -9.49 14.01
CA THR A 174 -14.20 -8.56 12.97
C THR A 174 -13.11 -7.54 12.62
N THR A 175 -13.30 -6.80 11.53
CA THR A 175 -12.41 -5.69 11.14
C THR A 175 -12.34 -4.58 12.20
N PHE A 176 -13.27 -4.58 13.16
CA PHE A 176 -13.30 -3.66 14.30
C PHE A 176 -12.74 -4.29 15.59
N ALA A 177 -11.99 -5.37 15.51
CA ALA A 177 -11.37 -5.98 16.69
C ALA A 177 -10.42 -4.99 17.37
N ALA A 178 -10.48 -4.96 18.73
CA ALA A 178 -9.65 -4.08 19.57
C ALA A 178 -9.59 -2.61 19.13
N PRO A 179 -10.73 -1.90 18.95
CA PRO A 179 -10.76 -0.61 18.27
C PRO A 179 -9.97 0.48 19.02
N ILE A 180 -10.00 0.49 20.33
CA ILE A 180 -9.27 1.47 21.14
C ILE A 180 -7.76 1.27 21.00
N LEU A 181 -7.31 0.02 21.08
CA LEU A 181 -5.89 -0.31 20.90
C LEU A 181 -5.42 0.04 19.50
N GLY A 182 -6.20 -0.30 18.45
CA GLY A 182 -5.89 0.04 17.06
C GLY A 182 -5.79 1.54 16.82
N LEU A 183 -6.70 2.33 17.39
CA LEU A 183 -6.64 3.80 17.31
C LEU A 183 -5.41 4.37 18.01
N ILE A 184 -5.10 3.91 19.22
CA ILE A 184 -3.93 4.40 19.98
C ILE A 184 -2.64 4.04 19.25
N CYS A 185 -2.46 2.75 18.93
CA CYS A 185 -1.24 2.26 18.27
C CYS A 185 -1.08 2.85 16.87
N GLY A 186 -2.17 2.91 16.09
CA GLY A 186 -2.15 3.48 14.75
C GLY A 186 -1.81 4.97 14.76
N THR A 187 -2.40 5.73 15.67
CA THR A 187 -2.10 7.16 15.81
C THR A 187 -0.66 7.38 16.26
N LEU A 188 -0.17 6.61 17.23
CA LEU A 188 1.22 6.67 17.68
C LEU A 188 2.18 6.36 16.52
N LEU A 189 1.90 5.31 15.74
CA LEU A 189 2.69 4.93 14.58
C LEU A 189 2.76 6.06 13.54
N ILE A 190 1.63 6.67 13.21
CA ILE A 190 1.60 7.79 12.26
C ILE A 190 2.37 9.01 12.78
N ILE A 191 2.25 9.33 14.06
CA ILE A 191 3.03 10.42 14.66
C ILE A 191 4.53 10.14 14.55
N LEU A 192 4.97 8.92 14.85
CA LEU A 192 6.36 8.51 14.70
C LEU A 192 6.84 8.60 13.25
N CYS A 193 6.00 8.17 12.28
CA CYS A 193 6.29 8.32 10.86
C CYS A 193 6.46 9.80 10.47
N PHE A 194 5.59 10.68 10.93
CA PHE A 194 5.72 12.12 10.67
C PHE A 194 6.98 12.72 11.27
N ILE A 195 7.30 12.38 12.52
CA ILE A 195 8.54 12.83 13.18
C ILE A 195 9.76 12.38 12.37
N TYR A 196 9.77 11.11 11.94
CA TYR A 196 10.86 10.56 11.14
C TYR A 196 10.98 11.23 9.77
N LEU A 197 9.88 11.39 9.03
CA LEU A 197 9.86 12.01 7.71
C LEU A 197 10.31 13.47 7.80
N GLU A 198 9.84 14.22 8.79
CA GLU A 198 10.23 15.60 8.99
C GLU A 198 11.71 15.73 9.43
N PHE A 199 12.19 14.82 10.26
CA PHE A 199 13.62 14.72 10.58
C PHE A 199 14.46 14.48 9.31
N ARG A 200 14.04 13.54 8.46
CA ARG A 200 14.73 13.25 7.19
C ARG A 200 14.68 14.42 6.23
N ARG A 201 13.55 15.09 6.11
CA ARG A 201 13.41 16.30 5.30
C ARG A 201 14.40 17.39 5.74
N LYS A 202 14.45 17.66 7.06
CA LYS A 202 15.39 18.65 7.63
C LYS A 202 16.85 18.24 7.46
N GLN A 203 17.17 16.97 7.60
CA GLN A 203 18.52 16.45 7.38
C GLN A 203 18.97 16.65 5.93
N MET A 204 18.12 16.34 4.95
CA MET A 204 18.39 16.54 3.53
C MET A 204 18.55 18.02 3.18
N ALA A 205 17.67 18.88 3.69
CA ALA A 205 17.77 20.31 3.50
C ALA A 205 19.09 20.90 4.06
N ARG A 206 19.55 20.40 5.21
CA ARG A 206 20.87 20.81 5.78
C ARG A 206 22.05 20.35 4.93
N SER A 207 21.89 19.25 4.18
CA SER A 207 22.91 18.77 3.22
C SER A 207 22.85 19.51 1.88
N GLY A 208 22.03 20.54 1.75
CA GLY A 208 21.83 21.28 0.50
C GLY A 208 21.10 20.51 -0.58
N GLU A 209 20.39 19.43 -0.22
CA GLU A 209 19.64 18.59 -1.17
C GLU A 209 18.23 19.15 -1.31
N GLY A 210 17.92 19.71 -2.47
CA GLY A 210 16.59 20.14 -2.90
C GLY A 210 15.91 19.11 -3.79
N TYR A 211 14.83 19.53 -4.45
CA TYR A 211 14.06 18.66 -5.36
C TYR A 211 14.91 18.09 -6.51
N GLY A 212 15.89 18.87 -6.97
CA GLY A 212 16.77 18.50 -8.06
C GLY A 212 16.14 18.69 -9.45
N ASN A 213 16.95 18.45 -10.49
CA ASN A 213 16.53 18.66 -11.89
C ASN A 213 16.00 17.34 -12.48
N HIS A 214 14.75 16.99 -12.21
CA HIS A 214 14.10 15.75 -12.63
C HIS A 214 13.12 15.96 -13.79
N THR A 215 13.53 16.65 -14.85
CA THR A 215 12.65 17.00 -15.98
C THR A 215 12.35 15.83 -16.93
N LEU A 216 13.17 14.77 -16.93
CA LEU A 216 13.13 13.72 -17.95
C LEU A 216 11.93 12.75 -17.84
N ASN A 217 11.27 12.65 -16.67
CA ASN A 217 10.18 11.69 -16.42
C ASN A 217 8.92 12.34 -15.82
N GLU A 218 8.79 13.64 -15.93
CA GLU A 218 7.64 14.35 -15.39
C GLU A 218 6.82 14.93 -16.54
N THR A 219 5.65 14.36 -16.75
CA THR A 219 4.61 15.07 -17.49
C THR A 219 4.28 16.35 -16.72
N VAL A 220 4.46 17.50 -17.38
CA VAL A 220 3.94 18.78 -16.88
C VAL A 220 2.42 18.63 -16.89
N ILE A 221 1.85 18.15 -15.80
CA ILE A 221 0.40 18.10 -15.64
C ILE A 221 0.01 19.48 -15.19
N ASP A 222 -0.62 20.22 -16.08
CA ASP A 222 -1.37 21.40 -15.72
C ASP A 222 -2.49 20.94 -14.75
N PRO A 223 -2.47 21.35 -13.47
CA PRO A 223 -3.46 20.91 -12.50
C PRO A 223 -4.91 21.22 -12.92
N GLU A 224 -5.10 22.25 -13.75
CA GLU A 224 -6.41 22.66 -14.25
C GLU A 224 -6.84 21.90 -15.52
N ALA A 225 -5.90 21.46 -16.36
CA ALA A 225 -6.22 20.72 -17.59
C ALA A 225 -6.63 19.25 -17.34
N SER A 226 -6.40 18.72 -16.14
CA SER A 226 -6.69 17.33 -15.79
C SER A 226 -8.06 17.11 -15.12
N LEU A 227 -8.82 18.16 -14.90
CA LEU A 227 -10.22 18.03 -14.46
C LEU A 227 -11.07 17.57 -15.63
N PRO A 228 -11.91 16.53 -15.48
CA PRO A 228 -12.89 16.20 -16.49
C PRO A 228 -13.72 17.45 -16.72
N SER A 229 -13.67 17.98 -17.96
CA SER A 229 -14.51 19.10 -18.37
C SER A 229 -15.95 18.73 -18.01
N ARG A 230 -16.60 19.48 -17.12
CA ARG A 230 -18.04 19.41 -16.96
C ARG A 230 -18.62 19.68 -18.35
N ARG A 231 -18.99 18.65 -19.08
CA ARG A 231 -19.87 18.83 -20.23
C ARG A 231 -21.15 19.44 -19.69
N PRO A 232 -21.56 20.61 -20.15
CA PRO A 232 -22.89 21.12 -19.82
C PRO A 232 -23.86 20.06 -20.36
N SER A 233 -24.71 19.55 -19.45
CA SER A 233 -25.89 18.76 -19.81
C SER A 233 -26.77 19.63 -20.67
N GLY A 234 -26.77 19.40 -21.99
CA GLY A 234 -27.82 19.83 -22.87
C GLY A 234 -29.04 18.94 -22.71
#